data_bff2d65fcee4d5b6d99e7218a230183e
#
_entry.id   bff2d65fcee4d5b6d99e7218a230183e
#
_cell.length_a   1.000
_cell.length_b   1.000
_cell.length_c   1.000
_cell.angle_alpha   90.00
_cell.angle_beta   90.00
_cell.angle_gamma   90.00
#
_symmetry.space_group_name_H-M   'P 1'
#
loop_
_entity.id
_entity.type
_entity.pdbx_description
1 polymer ?
#
loop_
_entity_poly.entity_id
_entity_poly.type
_entity_poly.pdbx_seq_one_letter_code
_entity_poly.pdbx_strand_id
1 'polypeptide(L)'
;MPSTPRRRLIQHPASSIQYLTLSLLTLLTLCATSPAQPTNLTSAFDLPPGFHIYRAATAELSGGSYDLCFDGEGRLLVGDGTAVRRLIDRDNDGIYDGYEVIATGLGPRGPQGLLVWGDRLYAVGGDGLQLFEGYRSGALVHRGRLGAKFNTGGDHDLHTVLRGHDGYLYLMAGNGAGIEGRRHITEATSPCLFEREASVFRVSPDGQKWECIARGGRNPPNLGMNYLGELFSWDSDMEWHVGLPWYRPTRLNHWVIGGDQGWHDVGALPPYYLDTVPPVLETGRASPNWGVFYEHTQLPGKYRDAFLVCDYR
;
A
#
# COMPACT_ATOMS: atom_id res chain seq x y z
N MET A 1 -53.00 -29.96 -61.87
CA MET A 1 -54.45 -29.74 -61.99
C MET A 1 -55.05 -30.01 -60.62
N PRO A 2 -56.10 -29.33 -60.22
CA PRO A 2 -56.44 -27.92 -60.30
C PRO A 2 -56.51 -27.35 -58.86
N SER A 3 -56.69 -26.18 -58.44
CA SER A 3 -57.24 -24.94 -58.87
C SER A 3 -57.40 -24.06 -57.64
N THR A 4 -56.91 -22.85 -57.73
CA THR A 4 -57.30 -21.78 -56.83
C THR A 4 -58.82 -21.55 -56.85
N PRO A 5 -59.40 -20.96 -55.86
CA PRO A 5 -60.00 -19.64 -56.10
C PRO A 5 -59.77 -18.60 -54.99
N ARG A 6 -59.65 -17.50 -55.46
CA ARG A 6 -59.80 -16.09 -55.10
C ARG A 6 -60.96 -15.76 -54.11
N ARG A 7 -60.68 -14.65 -53.37
CA ARG A 7 -61.56 -13.52 -53.02
C ARG A 7 -62.10 -13.48 -51.60
N ARG A 8 -62.31 -12.34 -50.99
CA ARG A 8 -62.69 -10.97 -51.45
C ARG A 8 -62.32 -9.96 -50.41
N LEU A 9 -61.95 -8.75 -50.86
CA LEU A 9 -62.02 -7.53 -50.10
C LEU A 9 -63.41 -7.23 -49.61
N ILE A 10 -63.54 -6.80 -48.35
CA ILE A 10 -64.69 -6.02 -47.89
C ILE A 10 -64.10 -4.77 -47.24
N GLN A 11 -64.26 -3.63 -47.89
CA GLN A 11 -64.18 -2.31 -47.33
C GLN A 11 -65.43 -1.99 -46.55
N HIS A 12 -65.27 -1.33 -45.39
CA HIS A 12 -66.22 -0.35 -44.86
C HIS A 12 -65.75 0.23 -43.52
N PRO A 13 -66.27 1.36 -43.02
CA PRO A 13 -65.82 2.70 -43.36
C PRO A 13 -65.23 3.40 -42.10
N ALA A 14 -64.62 4.54 -42.38
CA ALA A 14 -64.09 5.49 -41.40
C ALA A 14 -65.16 5.88 -40.34
N SER A 15 -64.74 5.80 -39.07
CA SER A 15 -65.25 6.68 -38.03
C SER A 15 -64.08 7.32 -37.34
N SER A 16 -63.96 8.59 -37.60
CA SER A 16 -62.97 9.52 -37.00
C SER A 16 -63.29 9.71 -35.52
N ILE A 17 -62.45 9.21 -34.66
CA ILE A 17 -62.35 9.66 -33.28
C ILE A 17 -60.94 10.26 -33.11
N GLN A 18 -60.92 11.60 -33.10
CA GLN A 18 -59.75 12.36 -32.74
C GLN A 18 -59.49 12.18 -31.24
N TYR A 19 -58.49 11.39 -30.89
CA TYR A 19 -57.92 11.44 -29.56
C TYR A 19 -56.83 12.52 -29.55
N LEU A 20 -57.15 13.59 -28.85
CA LEU A 20 -56.16 14.59 -28.46
C LEU A 20 -55.22 13.95 -27.44
N THR A 21 -54.15 13.36 -27.88
CA THR A 21 -53.05 12.98 -26.98
C THR A 21 -52.26 14.22 -26.63
N LEU A 22 -52.53 14.74 -25.44
CA LEU A 22 -51.69 15.73 -24.79
C LEU A 22 -50.40 15.04 -24.41
N SER A 23 -49.37 15.15 -25.27
CA SER A 23 -48.02 14.72 -24.95
C SER A 23 -47.43 15.70 -23.95
N LEU A 24 -47.51 15.33 -22.69
CA LEU A 24 -46.75 15.99 -21.61
C LEU A 24 -45.28 15.59 -21.78
N LEU A 25 -44.54 16.36 -22.53
CA LEU A 25 -43.06 16.24 -22.64
C LEU A 25 -42.48 16.74 -21.31
N THR A 26 -42.36 15.84 -20.35
CA THR A 26 -41.57 16.09 -19.16
C THR A 26 -40.10 16.14 -19.60
N LEU A 27 -39.59 17.35 -19.81
CA LEU A 27 -38.17 17.60 -19.97
C LEU A 27 -37.53 17.29 -18.63
N LEU A 28 -37.10 16.04 -18.41
CA LEU A 28 -36.13 15.71 -17.39
C LEU A 28 -34.81 16.35 -17.84
N THR A 29 -34.55 17.57 -17.38
CA THR A 29 -33.20 18.12 -17.33
C THR A 29 -32.43 17.22 -16.36
N LEU A 30 -31.78 16.17 -16.87
CA LEU A 30 -30.64 15.62 -16.19
C LEU A 30 -29.64 16.79 -16.09
N CYS A 31 -29.54 17.38 -14.91
CA CYS A 31 -28.33 18.07 -14.54
C CYS A 31 -27.23 17.00 -14.52
N ALA A 32 -26.57 16.79 -15.66
CA ALA A 32 -25.28 16.17 -15.69
C ALA A 32 -24.38 17.14 -14.89
N THR A 33 -24.16 16.82 -13.64
CA THR A 33 -23.06 17.45 -12.89
C THR A 33 -21.80 17.12 -13.70
N SER A 34 -21.22 18.16 -14.31
CA SER A 34 -19.90 17.99 -14.93
C SER A 34 -19.00 17.33 -13.92
N PRO A 35 -18.25 16.27 -14.28
CA PRO A 35 -17.30 15.66 -13.37
C PRO A 35 -16.42 16.78 -12.80
N ALA A 36 -16.18 16.73 -11.50
CA ALA A 36 -15.35 17.71 -10.83
C ALA A 36 -13.95 17.63 -11.47
N GLN A 37 -13.51 18.74 -12.10
CA GLN A 37 -12.17 18.75 -12.68
C GLN A 37 -11.14 18.55 -11.56
N PRO A 38 -10.15 17.65 -11.74
CA PRO A 38 -9.14 17.40 -10.74
C PRO A 38 -8.43 18.70 -10.37
N THR A 39 -8.26 18.94 -9.05
CA THR A 39 -7.50 20.10 -8.59
C THR A 39 -6.04 19.94 -9.01
N ASN A 40 -5.62 20.71 -9.99
CA ASN A 40 -4.25 20.74 -10.46
C ASN A 40 -3.37 21.47 -9.43
N LEU A 41 -2.40 20.78 -8.87
CA LEU A 41 -1.46 21.29 -7.87
C LEU A 41 -0.04 21.49 -8.45
N THR A 42 0.15 21.29 -9.76
CA THR A 42 1.46 21.31 -10.42
C THR A 42 2.28 22.57 -10.09
N SER A 43 1.63 23.75 -10.03
CA SER A 43 2.31 25.02 -9.70
C SER A 43 2.71 25.18 -8.25
N ALA A 44 2.23 24.31 -7.36
CA ALA A 44 2.59 24.33 -5.93
C ALA A 44 3.83 23.48 -5.59
N PHE A 45 4.39 22.80 -6.59
CA PHE A 45 5.53 21.90 -6.43
C PHE A 45 6.61 22.22 -7.46
N ASP A 46 7.87 22.02 -7.09
CA ASP A 46 9.00 22.04 -8.01
C ASP A 46 9.14 20.65 -8.64
N LEU A 47 8.70 20.52 -9.88
CA LEU A 47 8.61 19.25 -10.61
C LEU A 47 9.53 19.21 -11.80
N PRO A 48 10.08 18.04 -12.13
CA PRO A 48 10.76 17.85 -13.41
C PRO A 48 9.83 18.16 -14.59
N PRO A 49 10.37 18.65 -15.72
CA PRO A 49 9.55 18.93 -16.90
C PRO A 49 8.71 17.73 -17.34
N GLY A 50 7.42 17.99 -17.61
CA GLY A 50 6.46 16.97 -18.05
C GLY A 50 5.74 16.22 -16.93
N PHE A 51 6.05 16.52 -15.65
CA PHE A 51 5.30 15.98 -14.52
C PHE A 51 4.17 16.93 -14.11
N HIS A 52 3.05 16.31 -13.69
CA HIS A 52 1.88 17.00 -13.18
C HIS A 52 1.39 16.34 -11.90
N ILE A 53 0.91 17.13 -10.96
CA ILE A 53 0.33 16.65 -9.70
C ILE A 53 -1.12 17.10 -9.63
N TYR A 54 -2.00 16.15 -9.34
CA TYR A 54 -3.42 16.37 -9.11
C TYR A 54 -3.82 15.79 -7.74
N ARG A 55 -4.79 16.43 -7.11
CA ARG A 55 -5.41 15.87 -5.90
C ARG A 55 -6.36 14.77 -6.30
N ALA A 56 -6.06 13.54 -5.97
CA ALA A 56 -6.91 12.38 -6.22
C ALA A 56 -8.01 12.20 -5.16
N ALA A 57 -7.74 12.58 -3.90
CA ALA A 57 -8.70 12.49 -2.80
C ALA A 57 -8.55 13.66 -1.84
N THR A 58 -9.64 14.02 -1.15
CA THR A 58 -9.58 14.94 -0.01
C THR A 58 -9.18 14.20 1.26
N ALA A 59 -8.70 14.92 2.28
CA ALA A 59 -8.38 14.33 3.58
C ALA A 59 -9.61 13.69 4.27
N GLU A 60 -10.81 14.16 3.96
CA GLU A 60 -12.06 13.57 4.44
C GLU A 60 -12.25 12.14 3.91
N LEU A 61 -11.93 11.92 2.63
CA LEU A 61 -12.02 10.60 1.99
C LEU A 61 -10.89 9.67 2.42
N SER A 62 -9.64 10.15 2.40
CA SER A 62 -8.47 9.33 2.69
C SER A 62 -8.22 9.10 4.18
N GLY A 63 -8.69 9.98 5.05
CA GLY A 63 -8.32 9.94 6.46
C GLY A 63 -6.84 10.27 6.67
N GLY A 64 -6.18 9.56 7.60
CA GLY A 64 -4.79 9.78 7.99
C GLY A 64 -3.75 9.37 6.96
N SER A 65 -4.09 8.54 5.98
CA SER A 65 -3.21 8.01 4.92
C SER A 65 -1.91 7.41 5.44
N TYR A 66 -2.02 6.49 6.41
CA TYR A 66 -0.85 5.83 7.01
C TYR A 66 -0.21 4.80 6.09
N ASP A 67 -0.97 4.19 5.21
CA ASP A 67 -0.49 3.31 4.14
C ASP A 67 -1.46 3.28 2.96
N LEU A 68 -0.95 2.93 1.79
CA LEU A 68 -1.69 2.85 0.54
C LEU A 68 -1.34 1.55 -0.19
N CYS A 69 -2.35 0.85 -0.70
CA CYS A 69 -2.11 -0.22 -1.67
C CYS A 69 -3.21 -0.27 -2.72
N PHE A 70 -2.87 -0.75 -3.90
CA PHE A 70 -3.87 -1.11 -4.92
C PHE A 70 -4.19 -2.59 -4.82
N ASP A 71 -5.45 -2.94 -5.02
CA ASP A 71 -5.85 -4.33 -5.19
C ASP A 71 -5.66 -4.81 -6.64
N GLY A 72 -5.98 -6.09 -6.88
CA GLY A 72 -5.84 -6.68 -8.22
C GLY A 72 -6.80 -6.12 -9.29
N GLU A 73 -7.75 -5.28 -8.91
CA GLU A 73 -8.69 -4.59 -9.79
C GLU A 73 -8.34 -3.10 -9.97
N GLY A 74 -7.23 -2.66 -9.37
CA GLY A 74 -6.76 -1.27 -9.43
C GLY A 74 -7.49 -0.32 -8.48
N ARG A 75 -8.26 -0.81 -7.50
CA ARG A 75 -8.94 0.01 -6.50
C ARG A 75 -7.96 0.37 -5.39
N LEU A 76 -7.97 1.64 -4.99
CA LEU A 76 -7.07 2.15 -3.95
C LEU A 76 -7.62 1.85 -2.55
N LEU A 77 -6.80 1.21 -1.73
CA LEU A 77 -7.02 1.04 -0.30
C LEU A 77 -6.13 2.01 0.47
N VAL A 78 -6.68 2.57 1.55
CA VAL A 78 -5.99 3.52 2.42
C VAL A 78 -6.15 3.11 3.87
N GLY A 79 -5.06 3.12 4.62
CA GLY A 79 -5.06 3.06 6.08
C GLY A 79 -5.38 4.43 6.68
N ASP A 80 -6.54 4.59 7.35
CA ASP A 80 -7.02 5.91 7.78
C ASP A 80 -6.60 6.32 9.20
N GLY A 81 -5.90 5.45 9.91
CA GLY A 81 -5.49 5.63 11.31
C GLY A 81 -6.18 4.65 12.27
N THR A 82 -7.26 3.98 11.85
CA THR A 82 -8.00 3.00 12.66
C THR A 82 -8.58 1.85 11.82
N ALA A 83 -8.73 2.08 10.53
CA ALA A 83 -9.46 1.21 9.61
C ALA A 83 -8.82 1.22 8.23
N VAL A 84 -9.28 0.33 7.38
CA VAL A 84 -8.99 0.33 5.94
C VAL A 84 -10.19 0.90 5.20
N ARG A 85 -9.97 1.96 4.45
CA ARG A 85 -10.93 2.50 3.49
C ARG A 85 -10.59 2.01 2.09
N ARG A 86 -11.60 1.59 1.33
CA ARG A 86 -11.50 1.42 -0.12
C ARG A 86 -12.09 2.65 -0.77
N LEU A 87 -11.27 3.41 -1.50
CA LEU A 87 -11.73 4.61 -2.18
C LEU A 87 -12.53 4.24 -3.43
N ILE A 88 -13.52 5.08 -3.77
CA ILE A 88 -14.48 4.86 -4.86
C ILE A 88 -14.33 6.00 -5.86
N ASP A 89 -14.00 5.66 -7.08
CA ASP A 89 -14.00 6.51 -8.26
C ASP A 89 -15.17 6.02 -9.15
N ARG A 90 -16.26 6.79 -9.23
CA ARG A 90 -17.51 6.34 -9.89
C ARG A 90 -17.51 6.55 -11.39
N ASP A 91 -16.80 7.56 -11.85
CA ASP A 91 -16.76 7.94 -13.26
C ASP A 91 -15.42 7.63 -13.94
N ASN A 92 -14.50 7.03 -13.17
CA ASN A 92 -13.19 6.57 -13.61
C ASN A 92 -12.32 7.71 -14.18
N ASP A 93 -12.39 8.88 -13.55
CA ASP A 93 -11.59 10.06 -13.91
C ASP A 93 -10.26 10.16 -13.12
N GLY A 94 -10.03 9.25 -12.17
CA GLY A 94 -8.87 9.22 -11.29
C GLY A 94 -9.02 10.08 -10.04
N ILE A 95 -10.19 10.68 -9.81
CA ILE A 95 -10.54 11.44 -8.62
C ILE A 95 -11.57 10.66 -7.82
N TYR A 96 -11.30 10.44 -6.55
CA TYR A 96 -12.19 9.65 -5.72
C TYR A 96 -13.36 10.47 -5.18
N ASP A 97 -14.58 9.92 -5.34
CA ASP A 97 -15.86 10.52 -4.95
C ASP A 97 -16.36 10.10 -3.57
N GLY A 98 -15.81 9.00 -3.04
CA GLY A 98 -16.27 8.41 -1.81
C GLY A 98 -15.37 7.31 -1.30
N TYR A 99 -15.80 6.67 -0.24
CA TYR A 99 -15.10 5.50 0.31
C TYR A 99 -16.10 4.55 0.99
N GLU A 100 -15.67 3.34 1.20
CA GLU A 100 -16.28 2.39 2.11
C GLU A 100 -15.24 1.89 3.11
N VAL A 101 -15.66 1.65 4.35
CA VAL A 101 -14.81 1.03 5.37
C VAL A 101 -14.92 -0.47 5.23
N ILE A 102 -13.81 -1.14 4.91
CA ILE A 102 -13.78 -2.58 4.64
C ILE A 102 -13.18 -3.41 5.78
N ALA A 103 -12.34 -2.83 6.62
CA ALA A 103 -11.79 -3.49 7.81
C ALA A 103 -11.58 -2.47 8.93
N THR A 104 -11.75 -2.90 10.18
CA THR A 104 -11.62 -2.07 11.38
C THR A 104 -10.79 -2.76 12.46
N GLY A 105 -10.52 -2.06 13.58
CA GLY A 105 -9.76 -2.63 14.70
C GLY A 105 -8.26 -2.61 14.50
N LEU A 106 -7.75 -1.73 13.65
CA LEU A 106 -6.35 -1.63 13.25
C LEU A 106 -5.62 -0.42 13.87
N GLY A 107 -6.32 0.38 14.69
CA GLY A 107 -5.75 1.57 15.34
C GLY A 107 -5.12 1.29 16.69
N PRO A 108 -4.61 2.36 17.33
CA PRO A 108 -4.49 3.71 16.75
C PRO A 108 -3.33 3.85 15.77
N ARG A 109 -3.38 4.83 14.85
CA ARG A 109 -2.35 5.17 13.86
C ARG A 109 -2.00 4.02 12.91
N GLY A 110 -2.97 3.18 12.60
CA GLY A 110 -2.82 2.07 11.65
C GLY A 110 -3.94 2.02 10.61
N PRO A 111 -3.87 1.07 9.66
CA PRO A 111 -2.73 0.18 9.41
C PRO A 111 -1.53 0.91 8.80
N GLN A 112 -0.32 0.45 9.12
CA GLN A 112 0.96 0.93 8.61
C GLN A 112 1.59 -0.02 7.59
N GLY A 113 0.82 -0.96 7.08
CA GLY A 113 1.14 -1.88 6.01
C GLY A 113 -0.14 -2.53 5.51
N LEU A 114 -0.34 -2.52 4.19
CA LEU A 114 -1.50 -3.09 3.53
C LEU A 114 -1.09 -3.95 2.33
N LEU A 115 -1.70 -5.12 2.21
CA LEU A 115 -1.52 -5.98 1.05
C LEU A 115 -2.80 -6.75 0.76
N VAL A 116 -3.31 -6.62 -0.46
CA VAL A 116 -4.34 -7.51 -0.99
C VAL A 116 -3.70 -8.60 -1.82
N TRP A 117 -3.89 -9.86 -1.42
CA TRP A 117 -3.38 -10.99 -2.17
C TRP A 117 -4.44 -12.10 -2.31
N GLY A 118 -4.96 -12.24 -3.51
CA GLY A 118 -6.03 -13.19 -3.80
C GLY A 118 -7.33 -12.81 -3.09
N ASP A 119 -7.83 -13.67 -2.20
CA ASP A 119 -9.02 -13.46 -1.39
C ASP A 119 -8.72 -12.95 0.02
N ARG A 120 -7.49 -12.47 0.25
CA ARG A 120 -6.99 -12.07 1.55
C ARG A 120 -6.56 -10.61 1.56
N LEU A 121 -6.84 -9.93 2.67
CA LEU A 121 -6.25 -8.65 3.04
C LEU A 121 -5.36 -8.88 4.27
N TYR A 122 -4.11 -8.51 4.14
CA TYR A 122 -3.15 -8.43 5.23
C TYR A 122 -2.99 -6.97 5.64
N ALA A 123 -3.03 -6.71 6.93
CA ALA A 123 -2.92 -5.36 7.47
C ALA A 123 -2.04 -5.33 8.72
N VAL A 124 -1.09 -4.40 8.76
CA VAL A 124 -0.25 -4.16 9.94
C VAL A 124 -0.94 -3.15 10.85
N GLY A 125 -1.42 -3.61 11.98
CA GLY A 125 -2.16 -2.76 12.93
C GLY A 125 -2.69 -3.56 14.12
N GLY A 126 -3.38 -2.90 15.04
CA GLY A 126 -3.85 -3.53 16.26
C GLY A 126 -2.69 -3.97 17.14
N ASP A 127 -2.24 -5.21 17.03
CA ASP A 127 -1.11 -5.76 17.78
C ASP A 127 -0.17 -6.63 16.92
N GLY A 128 -0.13 -6.40 15.60
CA GLY A 128 0.73 -7.12 14.68
C GLY A 128 0.19 -7.22 13.26
N LEU A 129 0.53 -8.30 12.57
CA LEU A 129 0.02 -8.59 11.23
C LEU A 129 -1.36 -9.25 11.34
N GLN A 130 -2.40 -8.58 10.86
CA GLN A 130 -3.77 -9.07 10.87
C GLN A 130 -4.13 -9.70 9.53
N LEU A 131 -4.90 -10.79 9.57
CA LEU A 131 -5.45 -11.46 8.38
C LEU A 131 -6.97 -11.27 8.31
N PHE A 132 -7.43 -10.86 7.14
CA PHE A 132 -8.85 -10.87 6.76
C PHE A 132 -9.02 -11.74 5.51
N GLU A 133 -10.07 -12.58 5.47
CA GLU A 133 -10.43 -13.40 4.31
C GLU A 133 -11.80 -13.02 3.77
N GLY A 134 -12.07 -13.36 2.50
CA GLY A 134 -13.31 -13.00 1.83
C GLY A 134 -13.25 -11.67 1.08
N TYR A 135 -12.07 -11.22 0.70
CA TYR A 135 -11.89 -9.93 0.02
C TYR A 135 -12.65 -9.86 -1.31
N ARG A 136 -12.61 -10.93 -2.11
CA ARG A 136 -13.29 -10.98 -3.42
C ARG A 136 -14.82 -11.04 -3.31
N SER A 137 -15.32 -11.64 -2.25
CA SER A 137 -16.77 -11.70 -2.00
C SER A 137 -17.34 -10.41 -1.42
N GLY A 138 -16.48 -9.50 -0.98
CA GLY A 138 -16.86 -8.28 -0.26
C GLY A 138 -17.33 -8.52 1.18
N ALA A 139 -17.23 -9.76 1.68
CA ALA A 139 -17.59 -10.15 3.04
C ALA A 139 -16.33 -10.50 3.85
N LEU A 140 -15.52 -9.48 4.13
CA LEU A 140 -14.28 -9.65 4.89
C LEU A 140 -14.54 -10.18 6.30
N VAL A 141 -13.86 -11.26 6.65
CA VAL A 141 -13.89 -11.87 7.98
C VAL A 141 -12.50 -11.74 8.60
N HIS A 142 -12.41 -11.08 9.74
CA HIS A 142 -11.18 -11.00 10.51
C HIS A 142 -10.83 -12.38 11.08
N ARG A 143 -9.66 -12.90 10.72
CA ARG A 143 -9.15 -14.20 11.18
C ARG A 143 -8.23 -14.10 12.39
N GLY A 144 -7.88 -12.87 12.76
CA GLY A 144 -6.98 -12.59 13.88
C GLY A 144 -5.57 -12.27 13.43
N ARG A 145 -4.69 -12.13 14.42
CA ARG A 145 -3.27 -11.86 14.20
C ARG A 145 -2.53 -13.12 13.76
N LEU A 146 -1.62 -12.95 12.82
CA LEU A 146 -0.64 -13.96 12.43
C LEU A 146 0.63 -13.81 13.28
N GLY A 147 1.12 -14.92 13.81
CA GLY A 147 2.36 -14.97 14.60
C GLY A 147 2.28 -14.29 15.98
N ALA A 148 3.44 -13.91 16.51
CA ALA A 148 3.55 -13.26 17.80
C ALA A 148 3.13 -11.78 17.74
N LYS A 149 2.94 -11.18 18.92
CA LYS A 149 2.56 -9.78 19.05
C LYS A 149 3.73 -8.85 18.73
N PHE A 150 3.46 -7.82 17.94
CA PHE A 150 4.33 -6.67 17.70
C PHE A 150 3.73 -5.40 18.28
N ASN A 151 4.56 -4.41 18.56
CA ASN A 151 4.08 -3.05 18.71
C ASN A 151 3.69 -2.51 17.32
N THR A 152 2.62 -1.74 17.27
CA THR A 152 2.06 -1.12 16.05
C THR A 152 1.52 0.27 16.35
N GLY A 153 1.51 1.15 15.37
CA GLY A 153 1.00 2.51 15.49
C GLY A 153 2.01 3.53 15.98
N GLY A 154 3.20 3.12 16.39
CA GLY A 154 4.34 4.00 16.64
C GLY A 154 5.18 4.22 15.39
N ASP A 155 6.03 5.24 15.44
CA ASP A 155 6.88 5.59 14.29
C ASP A 155 8.02 4.58 14.06
N HIS A 156 8.35 3.78 15.08
CA HIS A 156 9.41 2.79 15.07
C HIS A 156 8.91 1.34 15.23
N ASP A 157 7.64 1.14 15.02
CA ASP A 157 6.98 -0.15 15.25
C ASP A 157 7.05 -1.09 14.04
N LEU A 158 6.13 -2.06 13.95
CA LEU A 158 5.98 -2.89 12.77
C LEU A 158 5.40 -2.06 11.63
N HIS A 159 6.08 -2.06 10.51
CA HIS A 159 5.68 -1.41 9.27
C HIS A 159 5.52 -2.44 8.17
N THR A 160 4.99 -2.02 7.04
CA THR A 160 5.01 -2.69 5.74
C THR A 160 4.72 -4.19 5.77
N VAL A 161 3.87 -4.61 4.88
CA VAL A 161 3.74 -5.98 4.42
C VAL A 161 3.77 -6.00 2.90
N LEU A 162 4.65 -6.81 2.32
CA LEU A 162 4.69 -7.02 0.87
C LEU A 162 4.72 -8.51 0.53
N ARG A 163 4.35 -8.84 -0.69
CA ARG A 163 4.43 -10.19 -1.22
C ARG A 163 5.75 -10.40 -1.94
N GLY A 164 6.51 -11.43 -1.53
CA GLY A 164 7.69 -11.86 -2.25
C GLY A 164 7.39 -12.68 -3.51
N HIS A 165 8.35 -12.74 -4.42
CA HIS A 165 8.27 -13.58 -5.63
C HIS A 165 8.20 -15.08 -5.31
N ASP A 166 8.69 -15.46 -4.14
CA ASP A 166 8.65 -16.83 -3.60
C ASP A 166 7.30 -17.19 -2.96
N GLY A 167 6.34 -16.26 -2.96
CA GLY A 167 5.01 -16.47 -2.39
C GLY A 167 4.95 -16.37 -0.86
N TYR A 168 5.98 -15.82 -0.22
CA TYR A 168 5.97 -15.45 1.20
C TYR A 168 5.62 -13.97 1.39
N LEU A 169 5.25 -13.63 2.61
CA LEU A 169 5.11 -12.24 3.04
C LEU A 169 6.44 -11.75 3.60
N TYR A 170 6.72 -10.47 3.39
CA TYR A 170 7.90 -9.80 3.94
C TYR A 170 7.45 -8.59 4.73
N LEU A 171 7.97 -8.45 5.93
CA LEU A 171 7.64 -7.37 6.85
C LEU A 171 8.90 -6.65 7.31
N MET A 172 8.78 -5.34 7.52
CA MET A 172 9.79 -4.52 8.15
C MET A 172 9.34 -4.17 9.57
N ALA A 173 10.13 -4.53 10.54
CA ALA A 173 9.94 -4.13 11.94
C ALA A 173 11.03 -3.14 12.31
N GLY A 174 10.64 -1.93 12.74
CA GLY A 174 11.55 -0.94 13.31
C GLY A 174 12.05 -1.33 14.69
N ASN A 175 13.01 -0.61 15.24
CA ASN A 175 13.61 -0.91 16.54
C ASN A 175 12.65 -0.76 17.73
N GLY A 176 11.49 -0.12 17.53
CA GLY A 176 10.40 -0.01 18.52
C GLY A 176 9.34 -1.11 18.43
N ALA A 177 9.44 -2.01 17.46
CA ALA A 177 8.42 -3.02 17.18
C ALA A 177 8.26 -4.11 18.27
N GLY A 178 9.07 -4.07 19.34
CA GLY A 178 9.02 -5.05 20.43
C GLY A 178 9.68 -6.36 20.07
N ILE A 179 10.67 -6.31 19.17
CA ILE A 179 11.45 -7.46 18.72
C ILE A 179 12.63 -7.69 19.66
N GLU A 180 12.82 -8.94 20.10
CA GLU A 180 13.92 -9.32 20.96
C GLU A 180 14.14 -10.83 20.95
N GLY A 181 15.39 -11.24 20.84
CA GLY A 181 15.80 -12.66 20.93
C GLY A 181 15.25 -13.49 19.78
N ARG A 182 14.37 -14.44 20.05
CA ARG A 182 13.73 -15.31 19.05
C ARG A 182 12.20 -15.28 19.12
N ARG A 183 11.65 -14.21 19.66
CA ARG A 183 10.22 -14.13 20.00
C ARG A 183 9.30 -14.40 18.81
N HIS A 184 9.70 -13.93 17.62
CA HIS A 184 8.90 -14.04 16.40
C HIS A 184 9.43 -15.14 15.45
N ILE A 185 10.61 -15.71 15.72
CA ILE A 185 11.24 -16.73 14.87
C ILE A 185 10.71 -18.10 15.24
N THR A 186 10.03 -18.77 14.32
CA THR A 186 9.54 -20.15 14.49
C THR A 186 10.49 -21.18 13.87
N GLU A 187 11.22 -20.79 12.82
CA GLU A 187 12.05 -21.71 12.04
C GLU A 187 13.46 -21.81 12.63
N ALA A 188 13.90 -23.05 12.87
CA ALA A 188 15.26 -23.34 13.34
C ALA A 188 16.33 -22.97 12.30
N THR A 189 15.97 -22.95 11.02
CA THR A 189 16.81 -22.62 9.88
C THR A 189 16.79 -21.13 9.52
N SER A 190 16.19 -20.29 10.39
CA SER A 190 16.17 -18.85 10.18
C SER A 190 17.56 -18.29 9.91
N PRO A 191 17.79 -17.51 8.84
CA PRO A 191 19.09 -16.96 8.49
C PRO A 191 19.73 -16.12 9.61
N CYS A 192 18.93 -15.31 10.31
CA CYS A 192 19.34 -14.68 11.56
C CYS A 192 18.83 -15.52 12.73
N LEU A 193 19.74 -15.93 13.63
CA LEU A 193 19.40 -16.76 14.77
C LEU A 193 18.62 -16.03 15.85
N PHE A 194 18.67 -14.71 15.85
CA PHE A 194 17.90 -13.84 16.74
C PHE A 194 17.60 -12.53 16.05
N GLU A 195 16.50 -11.94 16.44
CA GLU A 195 16.03 -10.62 16.06
C GLU A 195 16.59 -9.55 16.98
N ARG A 196 16.95 -8.39 16.44
CA ARG A 196 17.31 -7.21 17.22
C ARG A 196 17.25 -5.98 16.32
N GLU A 197 17.02 -4.82 16.91
CA GLU A 197 16.94 -3.56 16.20
C GLU A 197 15.90 -3.66 15.06
N ALA A 198 15.97 -2.84 14.04
CA ALA A 198 15.09 -3.09 12.89
C ALA A 198 15.47 -4.40 12.20
N SER A 199 14.46 -5.20 11.90
CA SER A 199 14.60 -6.53 11.32
C SER A 199 13.59 -6.78 10.20
N VAL A 200 14.02 -7.55 9.20
CA VAL A 200 13.16 -8.02 8.12
C VAL A 200 12.72 -9.44 8.41
N PHE A 201 11.41 -9.65 8.41
CA PHE A 201 10.82 -10.99 8.58
C PHE A 201 10.28 -11.50 7.24
N ARG A 202 10.46 -12.80 7.02
CA ARG A 202 9.84 -13.59 5.95
C ARG A 202 8.84 -14.53 6.57
N VAL A 203 7.59 -14.49 6.12
CA VAL A 203 6.47 -15.13 6.78
C VAL A 203 5.65 -15.93 5.79
N SER A 204 5.29 -17.18 6.13
CA SER A 204 4.35 -17.94 5.29
C SER A 204 2.98 -17.27 5.26
N PRO A 205 2.22 -17.39 4.16
CA PRO A 205 0.92 -16.68 4.01
C PRO A 205 -0.14 -17.07 5.05
N ASP A 206 0.03 -18.21 5.70
CA ASP A 206 -0.80 -18.70 6.81
C ASP A 206 -0.29 -18.26 8.19
N GLY A 207 0.86 -17.59 8.24
CA GLY A 207 1.47 -17.09 9.47
C GLY A 207 2.09 -18.14 10.36
N GLN A 208 2.28 -19.38 9.87
CA GLN A 208 2.81 -20.48 10.69
C GLN A 208 4.35 -20.47 10.75
N LYS A 209 5.01 -20.01 9.71
CA LYS A 209 6.48 -19.97 9.59
C LYS A 209 6.96 -18.55 9.59
N TRP A 210 7.87 -18.24 10.51
CA TRP A 210 8.50 -16.93 10.66
C TRP A 210 10.00 -17.07 10.69
N GLU A 211 10.69 -16.36 9.81
CA GLU A 211 12.14 -16.28 9.74
C GLU A 211 12.56 -14.81 9.87
N CYS A 212 13.59 -14.53 10.63
CA CYS A 212 14.32 -13.25 10.56
C CYS A 212 15.39 -13.39 9.49
N ILE A 213 15.25 -12.68 8.39
CA ILE A 213 16.15 -12.84 7.25
C ILE A 213 17.28 -11.82 7.21
N ALA A 214 17.11 -10.67 7.84
CA ALA A 214 18.12 -9.64 8.01
C ALA A 214 17.77 -8.74 9.19
N ARG A 215 18.74 -8.03 9.76
CA ARG A 215 18.57 -7.22 10.98
C ARG A 215 19.54 -6.05 11.05
N GLY A 216 19.48 -5.28 12.14
CA GLY A 216 20.49 -4.27 12.47
C GLY A 216 20.28 -2.92 11.81
N GLY A 217 19.07 -2.59 11.37
CA GLY A 217 18.67 -1.23 11.03
C GLY A 217 18.15 -0.46 12.25
N ARG A 218 17.85 0.83 12.07
CA ARG A 218 17.18 1.63 13.11
C ARG A 218 15.68 1.64 12.90
N ASN A 219 15.21 2.39 11.93
CA ASN A 219 13.79 2.55 11.67
C ASN A 219 13.53 2.81 10.19
N PRO A 220 13.65 1.79 9.34
CA PRO A 220 13.16 1.89 7.98
C PRO A 220 11.62 1.89 8.00
N PRO A 221 10.96 2.93 7.52
CA PRO A 221 9.50 3.00 7.57
C PRO A 221 8.83 2.09 6.55
N ASN A 222 9.60 1.53 5.60
CA ASN A 222 9.08 0.61 4.60
C ASN A 222 10.14 -0.36 4.08
N LEU A 223 9.69 -1.31 3.27
CA LEU A 223 10.51 -2.27 2.55
C LEU A 223 10.07 -2.28 1.08
N GLY A 224 11.02 -2.17 0.16
CA GLY A 224 10.79 -2.36 -1.27
C GLY A 224 11.48 -3.61 -1.77
N MET A 225 10.86 -4.32 -2.71
CA MET A 225 11.45 -5.46 -3.39
C MET A 225 11.57 -5.15 -4.88
N ASN A 226 12.75 -5.35 -5.47
CA ASN A 226 12.94 -5.18 -6.90
C ASN A 226 12.50 -6.45 -7.67
N TYR A 227 12.55 -6.39 -9.00
CA TYR A 227 12.16 -7.50 -9.88
C TYR A 227 13.03 -8.77 -9.72
N LEU A 228 14.21 -8.66 -9.12
CA LEU A 228 15.08 -9.80 -8.80
C LEU A 228 14.74 -10.44 -7.44
N GLY A 229 13.86 -9.83 -6.64
CA GLY A 229 13.53 -10.29 -5.29
C GLY A 229 14.46 -9.73 -4.21
N GLU A 230 15.34 -8.78 -4.55
CA GLU A 230 16.23 -8.13 -3.60
C GLU A 230 15.49 -7.04 -2.81
N LEU A 231 15.80 -6.93 -1.53
CA LEU A 231 15.10 -6.09 -0.57
C LEU A 231 15.89 -4.82 -0.25
N PHE A 232 15.20 -3.69 -0.30
CA PHE A 232 15.79 -2.38 -0.01
C PHE A 232 14.89 -1.57 0.90
N SER A 233 15.51 -0.68 1.68
CA SER A 233 14.81 0.35 2.43
C SER A 233 15.66 1.59 2.59
N TRP A 234 15.02 2.72 2.89
CA TRP A 234 15.69 3.92 3.33
C TRP A 234 15.59 4.02 4.86
N ASP A 235 16.72 3.93 5.55
CA ASP A 235 16.80 3.87 7.01
C ASP A 235 17.16 5.23 7.62
N SER A 236 16.65 5.49 8.81
CA SER A 236 16.88 6.75 9.54
C SER A 236 18.26 6.78 10.22
N ASP A 237 18.75 8.00 10.49
CA ASP A 237 19.93 8.24 11.30
C ASP A 237 19.61 8.22 12.81
N MET A 238 20.62 8.43 13.64
CA MET A 238 20.45 8.75 15.05
C MET A 238 20.70 10.25 15.23
N GLU A 239 19.65 11.01 15.33
CA GLU A 239 19.66 12.48 15.37
C GLU A 239 20.51 13.03 16.52
N TRP A 240 20.56 12.32 17.65
CA TRP A 240 21.39 12.66 18.83
C TRP A 240 22.90 12.54 18.58
N HIS A 241 23.31 11.84 17.52
CA HIS A 241 24.71 11.66 17.16
C HIS A 241 25.22 12.72 16.18
N VAL A 242 24.38 13.61 15.70
CA VAL A 242 24.79 14.68 14.76
C VAL A 242 25.92 15.50 15.35
N GLY A 243 27.04 15.58 14.61
CA GLY A 243 28.25 16.25 15.04
C GLY A 243 29.24 15.40 15.85
N LEU A 244 28.91 14.15 16.17
CA LEU A 244 29.80 13.22 16.83
C LEU A 244 30.62 12.40 15.80
N PRO A 245 31.84 11.96 16.14
CA PRO A 245 32.72 11.23 15.21
C PRO A 245 32.14 9.90 14.70
N TRP A 246 31.15 9.33 15.39
CA TRP A 246 30.48 8.10 15.03
C TRP A 246 29.11 8.31 14.42
N TYR A 247 28.73 9.55 14.08
CA TYR A 247 27.48 9.82 13.40
C TYR A 247 27.40 9.06 12.08
N ARG A 248 26.30 8.35 11.88
CA ARG A 248 25.93 7.72 10.62
C ARG A 248 24.67 8.41 10.07
N PRO A 249 24.74 8.94 8.84
CA PRO A 249 23.60 9.61 8.22
C PRO A 249 22.49 8.61 7.87
N THR A 250 21.35 9.14 7.42
CA THR A 250 20.33 8.32 6.78
C THR A 250 20.89 7.62 5.56
N ARG A 251 20.43 6.42 5.29
CA ARG A 251 21.10 5.53 4.33
C ARG A 251 20.14 4.58 3.63
N LEU A 252 20.47 4.26 2.40
CA LEU A 252 19.81 3.24 1.63
C LEU A 252 20.45 1.88 1.94
N ASN A 253 19.69 0.98 2.53
CA ASN A 253 20.15 -0.36 2.88
C ASN A 253 19.67 -1.39 1.85
N HIS A 254 20.55 -2.33 1.50
CA HIS A 254 20.23 -3.58 0.85
C HIS A 254 20.17 -4.67 1.93
N TRP A 255 19.02 -5.30 2.10
CA TRP A 255 18.77 -6.30 3.13
C TRP A 255 19.16 -7.70 2.64
N VAL A 256 20.44 -7.99 2.71
CA VAL A 256 20.99 -9.29 2.30
C VAL A 256 20.60 -10.36 3.30
N ILE A 257 20.23 -11.54 2.83
CA ILE A 257 19.84 -12.68 3.68
C ILE A 257 20.99 -13.02 4.66
N GLY A 258 20.68 -13.06 5.96
CA GLY A 258 21.64 -13.25 7.03
C GLY A 258 22.42 -12.00 7.42
N GLY A 259 22.20 -10.87 6.73
CA GLY A 259 22.92 -9.62 6.93
C GLY A 259 22.56 -8.89 8.21
N ASP A 260 23.54 -8.13 8.72
CA ASP A 260 23.40 -7.22 9.85
C ASP A 260 23.85 -5.83 9.42
N GLN A 261 22.97 -4.83 9.49
CA GLN A 261 23.27 -3.46 9.06
C GLN A 261 24.10 -2.69 10.10
N GLY A 262 24.35 -3.29 11.28
CA GLY A 262 25.28 -2.80 12.28
C GLY A 262 24.82 -1.60 13.09
N TRP A 263 23.55 -1.23 13.06
CA TRP A 263 23.00 -0.20 13.93
C TRP A 263 22.75 -0.77 15.35
N HIS A 264 22.99 0.07 16.38
CA HIS A 264 22.75 -0.26 17.79
C HIS A 264 22.19 0.98 18.51
N ASP A 265 21.28 0.76 19.43
CA ASP A 265 20.61 1.82 20.17
C ASP A 265 21.51 2.50 21.21
N VAL A 266 22.56 1.84 21.66
CA VAL A 266 23.40 2.31 22.76
C VAL A 266 24.86 2.51 22.36
N GLY A 267 25.43 3.63 22.83
CA GLY A 267 26.87 3.93 22.71
C GLY A 267 27.29 4.44 21.33
N ALA A 268 28.61 4.51 21.14
CA ALA A 268 29.17 4.89 19.87
C ALA A 268 28.98 3.80 18.84
N LEU A 269 28.43 4.17 17.69
CA LEU A 269 28.36 3.27 16.55
C LEU A 269 29.77 3.11 15.97
N PRO A 270 30.34 1.89 15.98
CA PRO A 270 31.63 1.68 15.38
C PRO A 270 31.58 1.93 13.87
N PRO A 271 32.72 2.20 13.24
CA PRO A 271 32.80 2.08 11.79
C PRO A 271 32.42 0.67 11.37
N TYR A 272 32.09 0.47 10.08
CA TYR A 272 31.67 -0.83 9.57
C TYR A 272 32.66 -1.94 9.93
N TYR A 273 32.14 -3.00 10.54
CA TYR A 273 32.90 -4.24 10.73
C TYR A 273 32.77 -5.12 9.48
N LEU A 274 33.68 -6.10 9.34
CA LEU A 274 33.69 -7.04 8.23
C LEU A 274 32.41 -7.94 8.20
N ASP A 275 31.75 -8.10 9.34
CA ASP A 275 30.51 -8.87 9.51
C ASP A 275 29.24 -8.02 9.40
N THR A 276 29.36 -6.74 9.07
CA THR A 276 28.21 -5.86 8.82
C THR A 276 28.08 -5.50 7.34
N VAL A 277 26.83 -5.36 6.89
CA VAL A 277 26.53 -4.95 5.52
C VAL A 277 26.61 -3.43 5.41
N PRO A 278 27.49 -2.87 4.56
CA PRO A 278 27.53 -1.43 4.36
C PRO A 278 26.28 -0.95 3.61
N PRO A 279 25.88 0.33 3.77
CA PRO A 279 24.77 0.87 2.98
C PRO A 279 25.16 0.96 1.50
N VAL A 280 24.13 0.89 0.64
CA VAL A 280 24.30 1.15 -0.80
C VAL A 280 24.66 2.61 -1.04
N LEU A 281 24.04 3.52 -0.26
CA LEU A 281 24.24 4.97 -0.37
C LEU A 281 23.94 5.63 0.98
N GLU A 282 24.83 6.51 1.41
CA GLU A 282 24.55 7.46 2.49
C GLU A 282 23.91 8.71 1.89
N THR A 283 22.76 9.11 2.41
CA THR A 283 21.93 10.18 1.84
C THR A 283 22.02 11.51 2.60
N GLY A 284 22.90 11.58 3.61
CA GLY A 284 23.03 12.75 4.46
C GLY A 284 21.93 12.82 5.53
N ARG A 285 21.61 14.03 5.98
CA ARG A 285 20.47 14.24 6.90
C ARG A 285 19.20 14.28 6.10
N ALA A 286 18.26 13.42 6.47
CA ALA A 286 16.97 13.29 5.82
C ALA A 286 15.96 12.74 6.82
N SER A 287 14.68 12.75 6.46
CA SER A 287 13.60 12.10 7.20
C SER A 287 12.99 11.01 6.32
N PRO A 288 13.56 9.80 6.32
CA PRO A 288 13.07 8.70 5.51
C PRO A 288 11.61 8.41 5.79
N ASN A 289 10.84 8.27 4.73
CA ASN A 289 9.45 7.88 4.83
C ASN A 289 9.21 6.68 3.91
N TRP A 290 8.49 6.83 2.82
CA TRP A 290 8.10 5.73 1.95
C TRP A 290 9.12 5.51 0.82
N GLY A 291 9.19 4.25 0.31
CA GLY A 291 9.96 3.94 -0.89
C GLY A 291 9.38 2.74 -1.63
N VAL A 292 9.44 2.77 -2.96
CA VAL A 292 8.92 1.73 -3.83
C VAL A 292 9.75 1.59 -5.09
N PHE A 293 9.94 0.37 -5.59
CA PHE A 293 10.46 0.17 -6.94
C PHE A 293 9.39 0.48 -7.96
N TYR A 294 9.73 1.36 -8.92
CA TYR A 294 8.81 1.74 -9.97
C TYR A 294 8.88 0.75 -11.14
N GLU A 295 7.87 -0.07 -11.28
CA GLU A 295 7.77 -1.10 -12.32
C GLU A 295 6.65 -0.82 -13.34
N HIS A 296 6.03 0.36 -13.27
CA HIS A 296 4.91 0.73 -14.13
C HIS A 296 5.38 1.47 -15.40
N THR A 297 4.43 1.78 -16.29
CA THR A 297 4.69 2.41 -17.59
C THR A 297 4.29 3.89 -17.68
N GLN A 298 3.72 4.45 -16.61
CA GLN A 298 3.24 5.84 -16.60
C GLN A 298 4.37 6.87 -16.64
N LEU A 299 5.44 6.64 -15.89
CA LEU A 299 6.61 7.52 -15.91
C LEU A 299 7.56 7.13 -17.07
N PRO A 300 8.41 8.09 -17.54
CA PRO A 300 9.40 7.80 -18.57
C PRO A 300 10.30 6.61 -18.23
N GLY A 301 10.74 5.87 -19.27
CA GLY A 301 11.49 4.62 -19.11
C GLY A 301 12.77 4.71 -18.27
N LYS A 302 13.37 5.90 -18.13
CA LYS A 302 14.53 6.12 -17.25
C LYS A 302 14.23 5.92 -15.75
N TYR A 303 12.96 5.91 -15.35
CA TYR A 303 12.53 5.64 -13.96
C TYR A 303 12.15 4.18 -13.72
N ARG A 304 12.12 3.34 -14.76
CA ARG A 304 11.83 1.91 -14.59
C ARG A 304 12.91 1.28 -13.74
N ASP A 305 12.51 0.43 -12.81
CA ASP A 305 13.37 -0.24 -11.82
C ASP A 305 14.10 0.72 -10.86
N ALA A 306 13.76 2.01 -10.88
CA ALA A 306 14.27 2.96 -9.90
C ALA A 306 13.57 2.76 -8.54
N PHE A 307 14.34 2.82 -7.46
CA PHE A 307 13.79 2.90 -6.12
C PHE A 307 13.44 4.36 -5.82
N LEU A 308 12.15 4.68 -5.85
CA LEU A 308 11.62 6.01 -5.55
C LEU A 308 11.40 6.10 -4.03
N VAL A 309 11.91 7.15 -3.42
CA VAL A 309 11.82 7.38 -1.97
C VAL A 309 11.24 8.76 -1.67
N CYS A 310 10.55 8.86 -0.53
CA CYS A 310 9.98 10.10 -0.04
C CYS A 310 10.78 10.60 1.17
N ASP A 311 11.15 11.88 1.14
CA ASP A 311 11.78 12.59 2.25
C ASP A 311 10.76 13.54 2.90
N TYR A 312 10.55 13.38 4.20
CA TYR A 312 9.68 14.25 4.99
C TYR A 312 10.52 15.36 5.64
N ARG A 313 10.86 16.38 4.86
CA ARG A 313 11.56 17.60 5.31
C ARG A 313 10.78 18.85 5.02
#